data_5711b15a998b7bdad36be4fb787ede1e
#
_entry.id   5711b15a998b7bdad36be4fb787ede1e
#
_cell.length_a   1.000
_cell.length_b   1.000
_cell.length_c   1.000
_cell.angle_alpha   90.00
_cell.angle_beta   90.00
_cell.angle_gamma   90.00
#
_symmetry.space_group_name_H-M   'P 1'
#
loop_
_entity.id
_entity.type
_entity.pdbx_description
1 polymer ?
#
loop_
_entity_poly.entity_id
_entity_poly.type
_entity_poly.pdbx_seq_one_letter_code
_entity_poly.pdbx_strand_id
1 'polypeptide(L)'
;MDVVVAREATTQAQDKGADSSLRPGGVLRQMLLSDNAPDGLSFKFFRSRYQPGEKAFTSPRHHHAFQQLRWTESGQINYGPGQYISAREMAYFPRAAYYGPQVKDTGVGLLLQLGFHGEHQYGGVWAGVRDEAIKRLKETGTFADGVYADTDPDTGERRERDSGQALYEEQYAALTGKRFVVPHEGYDAPILLHPQAFEYYQAAPGLEIKNLGCFFDHPGPNADIRLSVVRLSPGAAYHFGLDRAQIAWTTDAGLRIEDRTYPELTYLYSPRGEKAEISAGSTAEVFVVEFPRLD
;
A
#
# COMPACT_ATOMS: atom_id res chain seq x y z
N MET A 1 -3.95 11.22 -16.71
CA MET A 1 -4.45 10.87 -15.35
C MET A 1 -5.40 9.69 -15.44
N ASP A 2 -5.15 8.65 -14.66
CA ASP A 2 -6.02 7.48 -14.59
C ASP A 2 -7.08 7.68 -13.50
N VAL A 3 -8.32 7.26 -13.78
CA VAL A 3 -9.44 7.41 -12.84
C VAL A 3 -10.17 6.08 -12.70
N VAL A 4 -10.37 5.64 -11.45
CA VAL A 4 -11.11 4.42 -11.12
C VAL A 4 -12.16 4.71 -10.07
N VAL A 5 -13.36 4.17 -10.25
CA VAL A 5 -14.46 4.24 -9.26
C VAL A 5 -14.63 2.86 -8.62
N ALA A 6 -14.67 2.80 -7.28
CA ALA A 6 -14.70 1.51 -6.57
C ALA A 6 -15.82 0.57 -7.00
N ARG A 7 -17.03 1.07 -7.27
CA ARG A 7 -18.16 0.26 -7.71
C ARG A 7 -17.97 -0.39 -9.08
N GLU A 8 -17.06 0.16 -9.90
CA GLU A 8 -16.75 -0.31 -11.26
C GLU A 8 -15.55 -1.27 -11.27
N ALA A 9 -14.75 -1.26 -10.21
CA ALA A 9 -13.58 -2.12 -10.08
C ALA A 9 -13.98 -3.56 -9.72
N THR A 10 -13.40 -4.52 -10.42
CA THR A 10 -13.68 -5.94 -10.19
C THR A 10 -13.19 -6.37 -8.80
N THR A 11 -14.07 -6.97 -8.02
CA THR A 11 -13.71 -7.58 -6.74
C THR A 11 -13.20 -9.00 -6.96
N GLN A 12 -12.02 -9.29 -6.46
CA GLN A 12 -11.45 -10.62 -6.48
C GLN A 12 -11.22 -11.11 -5.05
N ALA A 13 -11.58 -12.38 -4.77
CA ALA A 13 -11.02 -13.03 -3.60
C ALA A 13 -9.49 -13.06 -3.80
N GLN A 14 -8.74 -12.68 -2.76
CA GLN A 14 -7.32 -12.94 -2.82
C GLN A 14 -7.15 -14.46 -2.81
N ASP A 15 -7.05 -15.02 -4.00
CA ASP A 15 -6.73 -16.44 -4.13
C ASP A 15 -5.31 -16.64 -3.62
N LYS A 16 -5.22 -17.34 -2.51
CA LYS A 16 -3.95 -17.71 -1.90
C LYS A 16 -3.34 -18.95 -2.55
N GLY A 17 -3.92 -19.39 -3.67
CA GLY A 17 -3.65 -20.68 -4.27
C GLY A 17 -4.25 -21.81 -3.43
N ALA A 18 -4.12 -23.05 -3.87
CA ALA A 18 -4.61 -24.23 -3.18
C ALA A 18 -3.96 -24.47 -1.79
N ASP A 19 -3.02 -23.60 -1.36
CA ASP A 19 -2.23 -23.76 -0.15
C ASP A 19 -2.59 -22.69 0.90
N SER A 20 -3.64 -22.96 1.68
CA SER A 20 -4.06 -22.12 2.81
C SER A 20 -3.00 -22.00 3.91
N SER A 21 -1.96 -22.84 3.90
CA SER A 21 -0.87 -22.82 4.87
C SER A 21 0.04 -21.60 4.69
N LEU A 22 0.07 -20.98 3.51
CA LEU A 22 0.88 -19.80 3.24
C LEU A 22 0.45 -18.60 4.08
N ARG A 23 -0.83 -18.30 4.17
CA ARG A 23 -1.42 -17.31 5.09
C ARG A 23 -2.89 -17.61 5.30
N PRO A 24 -3.32 -17.97 6.51
CA PRO A 24 -4.72 -18.23 6.79
C PRO A 24 -5.58 -16.95 6.66
N GLY A 25 -6.87 -17.18 6.49
CA GLY A 25 -7.89 -16.16 6.45
C GLY A 25 -8.13 -15.52 5.08
N GLY A 26 -9.26 -14.85 4.94
CA GLY A 26 -9.77 -14.29 3.70
C GLY A 26 -9.71 -12.77 3.63
N VAL A 27 -9.37 -12.27 2.46
CA VAL A 27 -9.54 -10.87 2.12
C VAL A 27 -10.08 -10.75 0.70
N LEU A 28 -11.10 -9.93 0.52
CA LEU A 28 -11.58 -9.53 -0.80
C LEU A 28 -10.83 -8.28 -1.22
N ARG A 29 -10.27 -8.27 -2.41
CA ARG A 29 -9.51 -7.15 -2.96
C ARG A 29 -10.11 -6.64 -4.25
N GLN A 30 -10.10 -5.33 -4.38
CA GLN A 30 -10.31 -4.61 -5.63
C GLN A 30 -8.99 -3.93 -5.99
N MET A 31 -8.36 -4.35 -7.09
CA MET A 31 -7.24 -3.60 -7.65
C MET A 31 -7.82 -2.33 -8.23
N LEU A 32 -7.32 -1.18 -7.76
CA LEU A 32 -7.75 0.13 -8.18
C LEU A 32 -6.80 0.69 -9.23
N LEU A 33 -5.54 0.87 -8.87
CA LEU A 33 -4.51 1.48 -9.68
C LEU A 33 -3.19 0.73 -9.51
N SER A 34 -2.41 0.65 -10.58
CA SER A 34 -1.04 0.14 -10.53
C SER A 34 -0.24 0.64 -11.71
N ASP A 35 1.04 0.88 -11.52
CA ASP A 35 1.95 1.28 -12.59
C ASP A 35 3.38 0.81 -12.31
N ASN A 36 4.18 0.77 -13.38
CA ASN A 36 5.63 0.57 -13.36
C ASN A 36 6.25 1.66 -14.24
N ALA A 37 6.68 2.73 -13.59
CA ALA A 37 7.24 3.88 -14.28
C ALA A 37 8.68 3.62 -14.76
N PRO A 38 9.12 4.34 -15.82
CA PRO A 38 10.47 4.16 -16.38
C PRO A 38 11.62 4.47 -15.42
N ASP A 39 11.38 5.28 -14.40
CA ASP A 39 12.35 5.61 -13.34
C ASP A 39 12.53 4.49 -12.29
N GLY A 40 11.95 3.34 -12.51
CA GLY A 40 12.01 2.19 -11.62
C GLY A 40 10.97 2.18 -10.51
N LEU A 41 10.12 3.20 -10.43
CA LEU A 41 8.98 3.23 -9.54
C LEU A 41 7.97 2.15 -9.94
N SER A 42 7.49 1.41 -8.96
CA SER A 42 6.32 0.54 -9.12
C SER A 42 5.39 0.66 -7.92
N PHE A 43 4.09 0.59 -8.18
CA PHE A 43 3.12 0.62 -7.10
C PHE A 43 1.88 -0.23 -7.40
N LYS A 44 1.18 -0.57 -6.32
CA LYS A 44 -0.18 -1.10 -6.33
C LYS A 44 -1.02 -0.39 -5.29
N PHE A 45 -2.20 0.02 -5.73
CA PHE A 45 -3.20 0.63 -4.87
C PHE A 45 -4.48 -0.18 -4.95
N PHE A 46 -4.92 -0.72 -3.83
CA PHE A 46 -6.10 -1.58 -3.78
C PHE A 46 -6.95 -1.34 -2.54
N ARG A 47 -8.22 -1.65 -2.68
CA ARG A 47 -9.21 -1.64 -1.60
C ARG A 47 -9.39 -3.07 -1.11
N SER A 48 -9.29 -3.27 0.19
CA SER A 48 -9.39 -4.57 0.84
C SER A 48 -10.55 -4.59 1.81
N ARG A 49 -11.37 -5.65 1.75
CA ARG A 49 -12.37 -5.97 2.75
C ARG A 49 -11.97 -7.25 3.47
N TYR A 50 -11.80 -7.18 4.76
CA TYR A 50 -11.43 -8.33 5.60
C TYR A 50 -12.65 -9.14 5.99
N GLN A 51 -12.50 -10.46 6.04
CA GLN A 51 -13.57 -11.41 6.37
C GLN A 51 -13.46 -11.81 7.84
N PRO A 52 -14.56 -11.78 8.61
CA PRO A 52 -14.55 -12.08 10.04
C PRO A 52 -14.56 -13.59 10.35
N GLY A 53 -14.35 -13.90 11.62
CA GLY A 53 -14.49 -15.24 12.19
C GLY A 53 -13.32 -16.16 11.83
N GLU A 54 -13.59 -17.43 11.59
CA GLU A 54 -12.59 -18.45 11.22
C GLU A 54 -11.83 -18.11 9.93
N LYS A 55 -12.38 -17.21 9.12
CA LYS A 55 -11.73 -16.69 7.91
C LYS A 55 -10.94 -15.41 8.15
N ALA A 56 -10.75 -14.98 9.38
CA ALA A 56 -9.99 -13.78 9.69
C ALA A 56 -8.57 -13.88 9.11
N PHE A 57 -8.14 -12.82 8.46
CA PHE A 57 -6.77 -12.75 7.94
C PHE A 57 -5.78 -12.66 9.08
N THR A 58 -4.81 -13.57 9.11
CA THR A 58 -3.71 -13.55 10.06
C THR A 58 -2.37 -13.47 9.35
N SER A 59 -1.40 -12.82 9.98
CA SER A 59 0.01 -12.90 9.58
C SER A 59 0.91 -12.78 10.80
N PRO A 60 2.04 -13.50 10.83
CA PRO A 60 3.05 -13.33 11.88
C PRO A 60 3.67 -11.93 11.82
N ARG A 61 4.55 -11.61 12.75
CA ARG A 61 5.38 -10.41 12.69
C ARG A 61 6.29 -10.49 11.46
N HIS A 62 6.30 -9.43 10.66
CA HIS A 62 7.04 -9.38 9.40
C HIS A 62 7.39 -7.95 9.00
N HIS A 63 8.13 -7.81 7.93
CA HIS A 63 8.48 -6.54 7.30
C HIS A 63 8.43 -6.68 5.77
N HIS A 64 8.60 -5.58 5.07
CA HIS A 64 8.70 -5.56 3.61
C HIS A 64 9.88 -4.69 3.16
N ALA A 65 10.38 -4.96 1.95
CA ALA A 65 11.41 -4.14 1.34
C ALA A 65 10.88 -2.84 0.71
N PHE A 66 9.57 -2.66 0.70
CA PHE A 66 8.87 -1.54 0.09
C PHE A 66 8.05 -0.77 1.12
N GLN A 67 7.68 0.45 0.78
CA GLN A 67 6.82 1.31 1.60
C GLN A 67 5.37 0.90 1.46
N GLN A 68 4.59 1.10 2.53
CA GLN A 68 3.14 0.96 2.47
C GLN A 68 2.46 2.15 3.15
N LEU A 69 1.34 2.57 2.58
CA LEU A 69 0.39 3.44 3.23
C LEU A 69 -0.93 2.71 3.35
N ARG A 70 -1.51 2.71 4.55
CA ARG A 70 -2.82 2.10 4.82
C ARG A 70 -3.76 3.17 5.35
N TRP A 71 -4.94 3.23 4.79
CA TRP A 71 -6.03 4.09 5.26
C TRP A 71 -7.27 3.24 5.50
N THR A 72 -7.95 3.44 6.63
CA THR A 72 -9.15 2.66 6.96
C THR A 72 -10.39 3.45 6.56
N GLU A 73 -11.17 2.88 5.65
CA GLU A 73 -12.45 3.44 5.19
C GLU A 73 -13.54 3.24 6.24
N SER A 74 -13.64 2.03 6.79
CA SER A 74 -14.62 1.69 7.81
C SER A 74 -14.15 0.57 8.72
N GLY A 75 -14.63 0.55 9.96
CA GLY A 75 -14.23 -0.41 10.98
C GLY A 75 -12.81 -0.13 11.51
N GLN A 76 -12.08 -1.19 11.77
CA GLN A 76 -10.70 -1.13 12.28
C GLN A 76 -9.83 -2.17 11.57
N ILE A 77 -8.57 -1.83 11.35
CA ILE A 77 -7.58 -2.74 10.77
C ILE A 77 -6.42 -2.89 11.74
N ASN A 78 -6.27 -4.07 12.32
CA ASN A 78 -5.16 -4.39 13.20
C ASN A 78 -3.83 -4.44 12.43
N TYR A 79 -2.75 -3.91 13.01
CA TYR A 79 -1.41 -4.01 12.45
C TYR A 79 -0.34 -4.48 13.44
N GLY A 80 -0.75 -4.74 14.71
CA GLY A 80 0.10 -5.28 15.76
C GLY A 80 -0.70 -5.54 17.03
N PRO A 81 -0.12 -6.12 18.08
CA PRO A 81 -0.80 -6.34 19.36
C PRO A 81 -1.33 -5.04 19.95
N GLY A 82 -2.65 -4.92 20.06
CA GLY A 82 -3.32 -3.71 20.56
C GLY A 82 -3.20 -2.48 19.66
N GLN A 83 -2.69 -2.63 18.44
CA GLN A 83 -2.47 -1.54 17.50
C GLN A 83 -3.48 -1.61 16.35
N TYR A 84 -4.23 -0.53 16.14
CA TYR A 84 -5.30 -0.46 15.15
C TYR A 84 -5.23 0.83 14.36
N ILE A 85 -5.63 0.76 13.10
CA ILE A 85 -5.94 1.92 12.26
C ILE A 85 -7.46 1.98 12.23
N SER A 86 -8.06 2.93 12.94
CA SER A 86 -9.51 3.11 12.99
C SER A 86 -10.04 3.81 11.74
N ALA A 87 -11.35 3.83 11.56
CA ALA A 87 -11.97 4.51 10.43
C ALA A 87 -11.48 5.96 10.29
N ARG A 88 -11.08 6.35 9.07
CA ARG A 88 -10.51 7.64 8.68
C ARG A 88 -9.10 7.94 9.23
N GLU A 89 -8.47 6.98 9.90
CA GLU A 89 -7.06 7.03 10.25
C GLU A 89 -6.20 6.42 9.14
N MET A 90 -4.91 6.75 9.21
CA MET A 90 -3.89 6.33 8.25
C MET A 90 -2.66 5.83 8.99
N ALA A 91 -1.95 4.87 8.42
CA ALA A 91 -0.65 4.47 8.93
C ALA A 91 0.36 4.32 7.78
N TYR A 92 1.53 4.89 7.99
CA TYR A 92 2.69 4.71 7.13
C TYR A 92 3.54 3.55 7.65
N PHE A 93 3.87 2.62 6.77
CA PHE A 93 4.70 1.45 7.03
C PHE A 93 6.01 1.60 6.26
N PRO A 94 7.09 2.00 6.93
CA PRO A 94 8.39 2.16 6.32
C PRO A 94 8.98 0.85 5.79
N ARG A 95 9.91 0.95 4.85
CA ARG A 95 10.71 -0.20 4.43
C ARG A 95 11.41 -0.82 5.61
N ALA A 96 11.53 -2.12 5.61
CA ALA A 96 12.22 -2.93 6.60
C ALA A 96 11.67 -2.86 8.03
N ALA A 97 10.86 -1.86 8.39
CA ALA A 97 10.27 -1.75 9.72
C ALA A 97 9.33 -2.93 10.01
N TYR A 98 9.54 -3.58 11.15
CA TYR A 98 8.74 -4.72 11.59
C TYR A 98 7.38 -4.30 12.12
N TYR A 99 6.35 -5.07 11.78
CA TYR A 99 5.00 -4.93 12.33
C TYR A 99 4.28 -6.29 12.42
N GLY A 100 3.19 -6.35 13.18
CA GLY A 100 2.50 -7.60 13.47
C GLY A 100 2.91 -8.20 14.82
N PRO A 101 2.40 -9.39 15.18
CA PRO A 101 1.45 -10.19 14.41
C PRO A 101 0.12 -9.47 14.18
N GLN A 102 -0.57 -9.84 13.10
CA GLN A 102 -1.83 -9.22 12.72
C GLN A 102 -2.97 -10.24 12.74
N VAL A 103 -4.12 -9.80 13.24
CA VAL A 103 -5.40 -10.48 13.07
C VAL A 103 -6.41 -9.46 12.55
N LYS A 104 -6.86 -9.63 11.32
CA LYS A 104 -7.76 -8.69 10.63
C LYS A 104 -9.08 -9.37 10.32
N ASP A 105 -10.03 -9.21 11.20
CA ASP A 105 -11.36 -9.82 11.15
C ASP A 105 -12.46 -8.86 10.73
N THR A 106 -12.17 -7.55 10.71
CA THR A 106 -13.15 -6.52 10.37
C THR A 106 -12.49 -5.41 9.55
N GLY A 107 -13.31 -4.55 8.96
CA GLY A 107 -12.87 -3.33 8.31
C GLY A 107 -12.69 -3.42 6.80
N VAL A 108 -12.78 -2.25 6.23
CA VAL A 108 -12.49 -1.98 4.82
C VAL A 108 -11.40 -0.90 4.79
N GLY A 109 -10.39 -1.08 3.98
CA GLY A 109 -9.33 -0.10 3.88
C GLY A 109 -8.62 -0.11 2.54
N LEU A 110 -7.92 0.98 2.29
CA LEU A 110 -7.03 1.16 1.16
C LEU A 110 -5.61 0.75 1.57
N LEU A 111 -4.90 0.17 0.64
CA LEU A 111 -3.50 -0.18 0.79
C LEU A 111 -2.75 0.23 -0.46
N LEU A 112 -1.86 1.18 -0.32
CA LEU A 112 -0.84 1.53 -1.28
C LEU A 112 0.44 0.78 -0.92
N GLN A 113 1.03 0.11 -1.88
CA GLN A 113 2.36 -0.49 -1.81
C GLN A 113 3.22 0.14 -2.89
N LEU A 114 4.39 0.59 -2.54
CA LEU A 114 5.25 1.41 -3.37
C LEU A 114 6.71 1.01 -3.17
N GLY A 115 7.43 0.80 -4.25
CA GLY A 115 8.85 0.47 -4.23
C GLY A 115 9.57 0.85 -5.51
N PHE A 116 10.89 0.69 -5.52
CA PHE A 116 11.77 1.01 -6.63
C PHE A 116 12.63 -0.18 -6.99
N HIS A 117 12.98 -0.30 -8.27
CA HIS A 117 14.01 -1.23 -8.77
C HIS A 117 13.87 -2.69 -8.26
N GLY A 118 12.63 -3.18 -8.17
CA GLY A 118 12.36 -4.56 -7.74
C GLY A 118 12.14 -4.75 -6.24
N GLU A 119 12.15 -3.70 -5.43
CA GLU A 119 11.74 -3.78 -4.02
C GLU A 119 10.29 -4.26 -3.88
N HIS A 120 9.51 -4.01 -4.92
CA HIS A 120 8.10 -4.29 -4.96
C HIS A 120 7.80 -5.39 -5.99
N GLN A 121 7.33 -6.52 -5.54
CA GLN A 121 7.16 -7.74 -6.33
C GLN A 121 5.99 -7.76 -7.27
N TYR A 122 5.68 -6.78 -8.02
CA TYR A 122 4.44 -6.86 -8.75
C TYR A 122 4.61 -6.69 -10.26
N GLY A 123 4.63 -7.78 -10.94
CA GLY A 123 4.56 -7.88 -12.38
C GLY A 123 4.31 -9.32 -12.79
N GLY A 124 3.90 -9.56 -14.01
CA GLY A 124 3.66 -10.91 -14.55
C GLY A 124 4.87 -11.84 -14.44
N VAL A 125 6.09 -11.27 -14.45
CA VAL A 125 7.35 -12.03 -14.30
C VAL A 125 7.43 -12.71 -12.93
N TRP A 126 7.04 -12.03 -11.85
CA TRP A 126 7.03 -12.60 -10.50
C TRP A 126 5.96 -13.70 -10.34
N ALA A 127 4.80 -13.52 -10.96
CA ALA A 127 3.76 -14.54 -10.98
C ALA A 127 4.24 -15.83 -11.66
N GLY A 128 5.02 -15.70 -12.73
CA GLY A 128 5.55 -16.83 -13.50
C GLY A 128 6.52 -17.72 -12.72
N VAL A 129 7.19 -17.23 -11.69
CA VAL A 129 8.13 -18.02 -10.87
C VAL A 129 7.55 -18.45 -9.51
N ARG A 130 6.31 -18.08 -9.21
CA ARG A 130 5.70 -18.29 -7.89
C ARG A 130 5.58 -19.76 -7.52
N ASP A 131 5.07 -20.58 -8.41
CA ASP A 131 4.82 -22.00 -8.13
C ASP A 131 6.12 -22.77 -7.97
N GLU A 132 7.14 -22.44 -8.75
CA GLU A 132 8.47 -23.03 -8.61
C GLU A 132 9.13 -22.58 -7.30
N ALA A 133 8.99 -21.33 -6.91
CA ALA A 133 9.49 -20.84 -5.62
C ALA A 133 8.81 -21.55 -4.44
N ILE A 134 7.49 -21.76 -4.48
CA ILE A 134 6.77 -22.54 -3.47
C ILE A 134 7.29 -23.98 -3.41
N LYS A 135 7.52 -24.60 -4.56
CA LYS A 135 8.04 -25.97 -4.61
C LYS A 135 9.42 -26.06 -3.95
N ARG A 136 10.35 -25.16 -4.28
CA ARG A 136 11.70 -25.13 -3.68
C ARG A 136 11.63 -24.90 -2.17
N LEU A 137 10.79 -23.99 -1.71
CA LEU A 137 10.62 -23.77 -0.27
C LEU A 137 10.08 -25.02 0.44
N LYS A 138 9.20 -25.80 -0.18
CA LYS A 138 8.71 -27.07 0.38
C LYS A 138 9.78 -28.17 0.43
N GLU A 139 10.82 -28.08 -0.37
CA GLU A 139 11.98 -29.01 -0.34
C GLU A 139 12.91 -28.69 0.85
N THR A 140 12.96 -27.44 1.30
CA THR A 140 13.91 -26.94 2.31
C THR A 140 13.27 -26.62 3.66
N GLY A 141 11.93 -26.55 3.73
CA GLY A 141 11.22 -26.20 4.96
C GLY A 141 9.74 -26.55 4.93
N THR A 142 9.01 -26.02 5.88
CA THR A 142 7.58 -26.32 6.07
C THR A 142 6.78 -25.03 6.24
N PHE A 143 5.56 -25.02 5.69
CA PHE A 143 4.59 -23.96 5.89
C PHE A 143 3.52 -24.39 6.88
N ALA A 144 3.26 -23.56 7.90
CA ALA A 144 2.17 -23.74 8.84
C ALA A 144 1.65 -22.37 9.33
N ASP A 145 0.36 -22.14 9.28
CA ASP A 145 -0.31 -20.95 9.86
C ASP A 145 0.31 -19.60 9.48
N GLY A 146 0.77 -19.47 8.25
CA GLY A 146 1.40 -18.25 7.75
C GLY A 146 2.88 -18.11 8.11
N VAL A 147 3.46 -19.10 8.77
CA VAL A 147 4.88 -19.20 9.08
C VAL A 147 5.57 -20.20 8.14
N TYR A 148 6.74 -19.84 7.67
CA TYR A 148 7.68 -20.74 7.02
C TYR A 148 8.85 -21.05 7.97
N ALA A 149 9.07 -22.31 8.26
CA ALA A 149 10.17 -22.79 9.10
C ALA A 149 11.17 -23.57 8.27
N ASP A 150 12.42 -23.15 8.31
CA ASP A 150 13.55 -23.78 7.64
C ASP A 150 14.80 -23.81 8.53
N THR A 151 15.91 -24.31 7.98
CA THR A 151 17.23 -24.21 8.59
C THR A 151 18.01 -23.10 7.87
N ASP A 152 18.56 -22.17 8.61
CA ASP A 152 19.39 -21.12 8.05
C ASP A 152 20.67 -21.74 7.44
N PRO A 153 20.93 -21.53 6.14
CA PRO A 153 22.06 -22.17 5.47
C PRO A 153 23.42 -21.66 5.96
N ASP A 154 23.48 -20.48 6.55
CA ASP A 154 24.73 -19.86 6.99
C ASP A 154 25.10 -20.28 8.42
N THR A 155 24.09 -20.45 9.29
CA THR A 155 24.30 -20.76 10.72
C THR A 155 23.96 -22.20 11.11
N GLY A 156 23.14 -22.88 10.30
CA GLY A 156 22.60 -24.21 10.63
C GLY A 156 21.48 -24.18 11.66
N GLU A 157 21.03 -23.02 12.11
CA GLU A 157 19.97 -22.86 13.11
C GLU A 157 18.59 -22.90 12.47
N ARG A 158 17.61 -23.42 13.21
CA ARG A 158 16.20 -23.32 12.82
C ARG A 158 15.76 -21.86 12.88
N ARG A 159 15.14 -21.40 11.81
CA ARG A 159 14.52 -20.06 11.76
C ARG A 159 13.05 -20.15 11.33
N GLU A 160 12.29 -19.17 11.77
CA GLU A 160 10.88 -19.01 11.42
C GLU A 160 10.66 -17.61 10.85
N ARG A 161 9.96 -17.54 9.70
CA ARG A 161 9.70 -16.30 8.96
C ARG A 161 8.24 -16.23 8.52
N ASP A 162 7.75 -15.06 8.23
CA ASP A 162 6.48 -14.91 7.51
C ASP A 162 6.57 -15.65 6.17
N SER A 163 5.55 -16.44 5.86
CA SER A 163 5.52 -17.25 4.63
C SER A 163 5.51 -16.40 3.35
N GLY A 164 4.90 -15.20 3.41
CA GLY A 164 4.93 -14.26 2.30
C GLY A 164 6.31 -13.65 2.09
N GLN A 165 7.05 -13.39 3.18
CA GLN A 165 8.43 -12.93 3.11
C GLN A 165 9.35 -14.01 2.54
N ALA A 166 9.23 -15.26 3.02
CA ALA A 166 10.01 -16.37 2.49
C ALA A 166 9.77 -16.57 0.98
N LEU A 167 8.51 -16.53 0.57
CA LEU A 167 8.15 -16.63 -0.84
C LEU A 167 8.72 -15.48 -1.67
N TYR A 168 8.70 -14.27 -1.12
CA TYR A 168 9.30 -13.10 -1.78
C TYR A 168 10.79 -13.29 -2.03
N GLU A 169 11.53 -13.66 -1.00
CA GLU A 169 12.97 -13.86 -1.09
C GLU A 169 13.34 -14.94 -2.11
N GLU A 170 12.60 -16.06 -2.15
CA GLU A 170 12.83 -17.13 -3.11
C GLU A 170 12.50 -16.71 -4.55
N GLN A 171 11.40 -15.99 -4.76
CA GLN A 171 11.07 -15.44 -6.09
C GLN A 171 12.14 -14.44 -6.56
N TYR A 172 12.62 -13.58 -5.67
CA TYR A 172 13.70 -12.64 -5.98
C TYR A 172 14.97 -13.38 -6.40
N ALA A 173 15.36 -14.42 -5.65
CA ALA A 173 16.52 -15.25 -5.97
C ALA A 173 16.36 -15.96 -7.32
N ALA A 174 15.18 -16.51 -7.61
CA ALA A 174 14.88 -17.16 -8.87
C ALA A 174 14.98 -16.21 -10.08
N LEU A 175 14.57 -14.95 -9.91
CA LEU A 175 14.58 -13.96 -10.99
C LEU A 175 15.93 -13.28 -11.20
N THR A 176 16.68 -13.05 -10.13
CA THR A 176 17.90 -12.24 -10.18
C THR A 176 19.18 -13.03 -10.04
N GLY A 177 19.10 -14.28 -9.63
CA GLY A 177 20.24 -15.11 -9.23
C GLY A 177 20.95 -14.62 -7.95
N LYS A 178 20.33 -13.70 -7.19
CA LYS A 178 20.92 -13.07 -6.01
C LYS A 178 20.04 -13.32 -4.80
N ARG A 179 20.67 -13.48 -3.62
CA ARG A 179 19.94 -13.47 -2.35
C ARG A 179 19.34 -12.07 -2.12
N PHE A 180 18.10 -12.04 -1.68
CA PHE A 180 17.46 -10.80 -1.28
C PHE A 180 18.10 -10.28 0.01
N VAL A 181 18.45 -9.01 0.02
CA VAL A 181 18.96 -8.32 1.21
C VAL A 181 17.92 -7.29 1.62
N VAL A 182 17.40 -7.45 2.83
CA VAL A 182 16.48 -6.45 3.40
C VAL A 182 17.23 -5.13 3.53
N PRO A 183 16.67 -4.01 3.04
CA PRO A 183 17.31 -2.71 3.21
C PRO A 183 17.42 -2.37 4.69
N HIS A 184 18.36 -1.49 5.01
CA HIS A 184 18.45 -0.95 6.37
C HIS A 184 17.19 -0.17 6.69
N GLU A 185 16.61 -0.42 7.87
CA GLU A 185 15.43 0.30 8.34
C GLU A 185 15.78 1.75 8.70
N GLY A 186 15.01 2.70 8.15
CA GLY A 186 15.10 4.12 8.49
C GLY A 186 14.19 4.51 9.65
N TYR A 187 13.24 3.64 10.00
CA TYR A 187 12.25 3.85 11.06
C TYR A 187 12.02 2.54 11.81
N ASP A 188 11.89 2.62 13.13
CA ASP A 188 11.77 1.45 14.00
C ASP A 188 10.41 0.76 13.90
N ALA A 189 9.35 1.48 13.52
CA ALA A 189 7.98 0.99 13.51
C ALA A 189 7.07 1.76 12.54
N PRO A 190 5.88 1.24 12.23
CA PRO A 190 4.84 1.99 11.55
C PRO A 190 4.42 3.26 12.30
N ILE A 191 4.06 4.29 11.56
CA ILE A 191 3.65 5.59 12.08
C ILE A 191 2.14 5.76 11.88
N LEU A 192 1.39 5.80 12.97
CA LEU A 192 -0.05 6.08 12.93
C LEU A 192 -0.29 7.58 12.82
N LEU A 193 -1.18 7.96 11.93
CA LEU A 193 -1.60 9.33 11.66
C LEU A 193 -3.08 9.47 11.93
N HIS A 194 -3.45 10.58 12.59
CA HIS A 194 -4.83 10.98 12.84
C HIS A 194 -5.16 12.22 12.00
N PRO A 195 -5.57 12.10 10.73
CA PRO A 195 -5.77 13.25 9.82
C PRO A 195 -6.73 14.31 10.37
N GLN A 196 -7.61 13.91 11.28
CA GLN A 196 -8.57 14.82 11.90
C GLN A 196 -7.97 15.75 12.95
N ALA A 197 -6.80 15.41 13.49
CA ALA A 197 -6.07 16.23 14.44
C ALA A 197 -5.22 17.34 13.80
N PHE A 198 -5.13 17.34 12.47
CA PHE A 198 -4.39 18.35 11.71
C PHE A 198 -5.31 19.49 11.28
N GLU A 199 -4.82 20.72 11.38
CA GLU A 199 -5.53 21.90 10.95
C GLU A 199 -5.38 22.16 9.45
N TYR A 200 -6.43 22.73 8.86
CA TYR A 200 -6.37 23.26 7.50
C TYR A 200 -5.74 24.64 7.48
N TYR A 201 -4.95 24.90 6.46
CA TYR A 201 -4.58 26.27 6.08
C TYR A 201 -5.11 26.60 4.69
N GLN A 202 -5.46 27.84 4.48
CA GLN A 202 -5.94 28.30 3.18
C GLN A 202 -4.77 28.46 2.22
N ALA A 203 -4.74 27.66 1.15
CA ALA A 203 -3.71 27.71 0.10
C ALA A 203 -4.11 28.67 -1.04
N ALA A 204 -5.40 28.74 -1.35
CA ALA A 204 -5.99 29.66 -2.32
C ALA A 204 -7.49 29.87 -2.01
N PRO A 205 -8.19 30.80 -2.65
CA PRO A 205 -9.64 30.96 -2.48
C PRO A 205 -10.38 29.62 -2.74
N GLY A 206 -11.08 29.14 -1.72
CA GLY A 206 -11.82 27.87 -1.77
C GLY A 206 -10.97 26.60 -1.74
N LEU A 207 -9.64 26.72 -1.60
CA LEU A 207 -8.70 25.61 -1.50
C LEU A 207 -8.00 25.65 -0.14
N GLU A 208 -8.22 24.62 0.66
CA GLU A 208 -7.55 24.44 1.95
C GLU A 208 -6.78 23.11 1.96
N ILE A 209 -5.65 23.09 2.66
CA ILE A 209 -4.76 21.91 2.70
C ILE A 209 -4.41 21.60 4.16
N LYS A 210 -4.37 20.31 4.50
CA LYS A 210 -3.71 19.77 5.70
C LYS A 210 -2.45 19.02 5.26
N ASN A 211 -1.30 19.37 5.79
CA ASN A 211 -0.10 18.56 5.63
C ASN A 211 -0.04 17.51 6.75
N LEU A 212 -0.11 16.23 6.40
CA LEU A 212 -0.06 15.13 7.35
C LEU A 212 1.37 14.68 7.66
N GLY A 213 2.33 15.04 6.82
CA GLY A 213 3.74 14.75 7.02
C GLY A 213 4.46 14.34 5.74
N CYS A 214 5.79 14.23 5.88
CA CYS A 214 6.67 13.66 4.86
C CYS A 214 7.61 12.65 5.53
N PHE A 215 7.87 11.53 4.84
CA PHE A 215 8.65 10.41 5.38
C PHE A 215 9.73 10.01 4.39
N PHE A 216 10.98 10.01 4.85
CA PHE A 216 12.16 9.64 4.06
C PHE A 216 12.54 8.19 4.35
N ASP A 217 12.37 7.34 3.37
CA ASP A 217 12.68 5.91 3.47
C ASP A 217 13.80 5.47 2.52
N HIS A 218 14.16 6.37 1.61
CA HIS A 218 15.32 6.28 0.72
C HIS A 218 16.21 7.49 0.92
N PRO A 219 17.51 7.38 0.64
CA PRO A 219 18.41 8.54 0.64
C PRO A 219 18.11 9.47 -0.53
N GLY A 220 18.23 10.76 -0.31
CA GLY A 220 18.09 11.79 -1.33
C GLY A 220 17.12 12.91 -0.97
N PRO A 221 17.26 14.08 -1.56
CA PRO A 221 16.49 15.27 -1.19
C PRO A 221 15.01 15.20 -1.62
N ASN A 222 14.69 14.34 -2.60
CA ASN A 222 13.34 14.16 -3.11
C ASN A 222 12.75 12.77 -2.78
N ALA A 223 13.43 12.00 -1.94
CA ALA A 223 13.11 10.62 -1.63
C ALA A 223 11.98 10.47 -0.60
N ASP A 224 11.38 11.57 -0.17
CA ASP A 224 10.26 11.60 0.74
C ASP A 224 8.93 11.26 0.05
N ILE A 225 8.09 10.49 0.71
CA ILE A 225 6.66 10.40 0.42
C ILE A 225 5.95 11.51 1.19
N ARG A 226 5.03 12.25 0.54
CA ARG A 226 4.29 13.35 1.17
C ARG A 226 2.82 13.03 1.24
N LEU A 227 2.22 13.33 2.38
CA LEU A 227 0.82 13.04 2.65
C LEU A 227 0.08 14.33 2.97
N SER A 228 -1.04 14.55 2.29
CA SER A 228 -1.90 15.71 2.55
C SER A 228 -3.39 15.38 2.36
N VAL A 229 -4.24 16.24 2.89
CA VAL A 229 -5.67 16.29 2.58
C VAL A 229 -5.99 17.66 2.02
N VAL A 230 -6.60 17.66 0.87
CA VAL A 230 -7.07 18.86 0.17
C VAL A 230 -8.57 18.98 0.37
N ARG A 231 -9.05 20.14 0.79
CA ARG A 231 -10.48 20.46 0.85
C ARG A 231 -10.83 21.50 -0.20
N LEU A 232 -11.74 21.13 -1.07
CA LEU A 232 -12.22 21.97 -2.17
C LEU A 232 -13.62 22.48 -1.86
N SER A 233 -13.81 23.81 -1.89
CA SER A 233 -15.12 24.42 -1.95
C SER A 233 -15.70 24.31 -3.37
N PRO A 234 -17.04 24.47 -3.55
CA PRO A 234 -17.65 24.43 -4.88
C PRO A 234 -16.98 25.40 -5.86
N GLY A 235 -16.53 24.89 -7.00
CA GLY A 235 -15.85 25.66 -8.05
C GLY A 235 -14.36 25.90 -7.82
N ALA A 236 -13.81 25.56 -6.66
CA ALA A 236 -12.36 25.60 -6.46
C ALA A 236 -11.67 24.42 -7.15
N ALA A 237 -10.41 24.61 -7.53
CA ALA A 237 -9.61 23.61 -8.21
C ALA A 237 -8.30 23.32 -7.47
N TYR A 238 -7.83 22.08 -7.59
CA TYR A 238 -6.52 21.63 -7.17
C TYR A 238 -5.74 21.12 -8.38
N HIS A 239 -4.55 21.65 -8.57
CA HIS A 239 -3.63 21.23 -9.63
C HIS A 239 -2.59 20.28 -9.07
N PHE A 240 -2.46 19.11 -9.66
CA PHE A 240 -1.41 18.16 -9.31
C PHE A 240 -0.03 18.72 -9.70
N GLY A 241 0.95 18.51 -8.83
CA GLY A 241 2.33 18.92 -9.12
C GLY A 241 2.93 18.11 -10.27
N LEU A 242 3.76 18.76 -11.09
CA LEU A 242 4.40 18.11 -12.25
C LEU A 242 5.66 17.32 -11.90
N ASP A 243 6.25 17.58 -10.77
CA ASP A 243 7.56 17.04 -10.40
C ASP A 243 7.52 15.67 -9.73
N ARG A 244 6.33 15.22 -9.31
CA ARG A 244 6.11 13.92 -8.66
C ARG A 244 4.90 13.21 -9.23
N ALA A 245 4.95 11.88 -9.29
CA ALA A 245 3.76 11.08 -9.48
C ALA A 245 2.89 11.13 -8.21
N GLN A 246 1.58 11.11 -8.35
CA GLN A 246 0.64 11.30 -7.25
C GLN A 246 -0.52 10.33 -7.34
N ILE A 247 -0.95 9.80 -6.19
CA ILE A 247 -2.24 9.15 -6.04
C ILE A 247 -3.14 10.04 -5.19
N ALA A 248 -4.41 10.13 -5.58
CA ALA A 248 -5.42 10.79 -4.78
C ALA A 248 -6.69 9.95 -4.69
N TRP A 249 -7.47 10.17 -3.65
CA TRP A 249 -8.80 9.56 -3.52
C TRP A 249 -9.73 10.43 -2.68
N THR A 250 -11.03 10.26 -2.93
CA THR A 250 -12.08 10.87 -2.13
C THR A 250 -13.14 9.87 -1.73
N THR A 251 -13.73 10.07 -0.57
CA THR A 251 -14.97 9.39 -0.15
C THR A 251 -16.22 10.22 -0.45
N ASP A 252 -16.05 11.45 -0.91
CA ASP A 252 -17.13 12.38 -1.21
C ASP A 252 -17.56 12.26 -2.68
N ALA A 253 -18.84 12.47 -2.94
CA ALA A 253 -19.35 12.59 -4.29
C ALA A 253 -19.16 14.00 -4.84
N GLY A 254 -19.20 14.15 -6.18
CA GLY A 254 -19.19 15.45 -6.82
C GLY A 254 -17.81 15.97 -7.21
N LEU A 255 -16.77 15.12 -7.11
CA LEU A 255 -15.45 15.43 -7.70
C LEU A 255 -15.60 15.59 -9.22
N ARG A 256 -14.99 16.61 -9.77
CA ARG A 256 -15.02 16.91 -11.22
C ARG A 256 -13.62 16.86 -11.79
N ILE A 257 -13.50 16.17 -12.91
CA ILE A 257 -12.28 16.06 -13.70
C ILE A 257 -12.68 16.38 -15.13
N GLU A 258 -12.13 17.43 -15.69
CA GLU A 258 -12.59 17.99 -16.96
C GLU A 258 -14.12 18.24 -16.90
N ASP A 259 -14.87 17.77 -17.87
CA ASP A 259 -16.33 17.93 -17.95
C ASP A 259 -17.11 16.82 -17.24
N ARG A 260 -16.43 15.87 -16.58
CA ARG A 260 -17.07 14.71 -15.95
C ARG A 260 -17.15 14.85 -14.43
N THR A 261 -18.31 14.54 -13.87
CA THR A 261 -18.52 14.44 -12.41
C THR A 261 -18.45 12.98 -11.97
N TYR A 262 -17.71 12.75 -10.90
CA TYR A 262 -17.46 11.41 -10.35
C TYR A 262 -18.20 11.22 -9.03
N PRO A 263 -18.59 9.97 -8.73
CA PRO A 263 -19.24 9.61 -7.47
C PRO A 263 -18.23 9.52 -6.30
N GLU A 264 -18.73 9.14 -5.16
CA GLU A 264 -17.93 8.73 -4.01
C GLU A 264 -16.98 7.56 -4.34
N LEU A 265 -15.93 7.40 -3.55
CA LEU A 265 -14.92 6.35 -3.69
C LEU A 265 -14.27 6.37 -5.10
N THR A 266 -13.87 7.57 -5.51
CA THR A 266 -13.09 7.80 -6.74
C THR A 266 -11.60 7.89 -6.41
N TYR A 267 -10.81 7.20 -7.21
CA TYR A 267 -9.35 7.05 -7.07
C TYR A 267 -8.66 7.55 -8.33
N LEU A 268 -7.55 8.25 -8.15
CA LEU A 268 -6.85 8.96 -9.19
C LEU A 268 -5.37 8.62 -9.18
N TYR A 269 -4.76 8.53 -10.34
CA TYR A 269 -3.31 8.50 -10.50
C TYR A 269 -2.89 9.53 -11.53
N SER A 270 -1.98 10.42 -11.13
CA SER A 270 -1.34 11.39 -12.00
C SER A 270 0.14 11.05 -12.13
N PRO A 271 0.60 10.56 -13.28
CA PRO A 271 2.01 10.33 -13.55
C PRO A 271 2.84 11.61 -13.44
N ARG A 272 4.12 11.48 -13.14
CA ARG A 272 5.08 12.59 -13.17
C ARG A 272 5.08 13.26 -14.54
N GLY A 273 5.06 14.59 -14.57
CA GLY A 273 5.09 15.41 -15.79
C GLY A 273 3.75 15.61 -16.47
N GLU A 274 2.70 14.96 -16.01
CA GLU A 274 1.35 15.12 -16.53
C GLU A 274 0.61 16.29 -15.85
N LYS A 275 0.05 17.20 -16.66
CA LYS A 275 -0.84 18.25 -16.14
C LYS A 275 -2.20 17.64 -15.82
N ALA A 276 -2.59 17.71 -14.57
CA ALA A 276 -3.87 17.21 -14.12
C ALA A 276 -4.50 18.18 -13.10
N GLU A 277 -5.81 18.31 -13.15
CA GLU A 277 -6.60 19.16 -12.30
C GLU A 277 -7.85 18.44 -11.85
N ILE A 278 -8.25 18.68 -10.61
CA ILE A 278 -9.55 18.29 -10.07
C ILE A 278 -10.26 19.51 -9.51
N SER A 279 -11.58 19.52 -9.60
CA SER A 279 -12.44 20.50 -8.96
C SER A 279 -13.61 19.80 -8.26
N ALA A 280 -14.44 20.55 -7.57
CA ALA A 280 -15.58 19.98 -6.86
C ALA A 280 -16.87 20.76 -7.14
N GLY A 281 -17.97 20.05 -7.36
CA GLY A 281 -19.31 20.64 -7.48
C GLY A 281 -19.98 20.93 -6.13
N SER A 282 -19.54 20.24 -5.08
CA SER A 282 -19.86 20.43 -3.66
C SER A 282 -18.56 20.40 -2.86
N THR A 283 -18.60 20.80 -1.59
CA THR A 283 -17.38 20.65 -0.75
C THR A 283 -16.93 19.19 -0.73
N ALA A 284 -15.65 18.95 -1.01
CA ALA A 284 -15.06 17.62 -1.03
C ALA A 284 -13.68 17.60 -0.39
N GLU A 285 -13.39 16.54 0.37
CA GLU A 285 -12.05 16.21 0.86
C GLU A 285 -11.39 15.17 -0.05
N VAL A 286 -10.15 15.45 -0.43
CA VAL A 286 -9.33 14.59 -1.29
C VAL A 286 -8.02 14.30 -0.59
N PHE A 287 -7.75 13.05 -0.31
CA PHE A 287 -6.44 12.59 0.18
C PHE A 287 -5.47 12.56 -0.98
N VAL A 288 -4.26 13.09 -0.78
CA VAL A 288 -3.21 13.16 -1.79
C VAL A 288 -1.92 12.55 -1.23
N VAL A 289 -1.32 11.67 -2.00
CA VAL A 289 -0.02 11.07 -1.74
C VAL A 289 0.90 11.39 -2.89
N GLU A 290 1.93 12.19 -2.61
CA GLU A 290 3.00 12.46 -3.57
C GLU A 290 4.10 11.42 -3.39
N PHE A 291 4.48 10.76 -4.48
CA PHE A 291 5.48 9.69 -4.46
C PHE A 291 6.90 10.24 -4.34
N PRO A 292 7.82 9.48 -3.72
CA PRO A 292 9.24 9.84 -3.70
C PRO A 292 9.83 9.88 -5.12
N ARG A 293 10.93 10.63 -5.25
CA ARG A 293 11.83 10.62 -6.42
C ARG A 293 13.20 10.19 -5.97
N LEU A 294 13.84 9.30 -6.72
CA LEU A 294 15.21 8.83 -6.45
C LEU A 294 16.25 9.41 -7.42
N ASP A 295 15.90 10.46 -8.19
CA ASP A 295 16.75 11.23 -9.10
C ASP A 295 17.34 12.50 -8.46
#